data_60f7696bf7ead444f2c217a3d2533e6f
#
_entry.id   60f7696bf7ead444f2c217a3d2533e6f
#
_cell.length_a   1.000
_cell.length_b   1.000
_cell.length_c   1.000
_cell.angle_alpha   90.00
_cell.angle_beta   90.00
_cell.angle_gamma   90.00
#
_symmetry.space_group_name_H-M   'P 1'
#
loop_
_entity.id
_entity.type
_entity.pdbx_description
1 polymer ?
#
loop_
_entity_poly.entity_id
_entity_poly.type
_entity_poly.pdbx_seq_one_letter_code
_entity_poly.pdbx_strand_id
1 'polypeptide(L)'
;KVEEAIFFHVADLFNLEVDLIFYDTTTASFQVDQEDDPEQHANATLRKFGHSKEGTWSPQVVVALAVTREGIPVRSWVLPGNTSDVATVEKVRADLRGWNLGRALFVADSGMNSEENRKELSRACGRYLLACRMSNAAEIRKDVLSKRGRYTVFKDNLHAKEVVVGDGERRRRYILCYNPREAERQRKHREMTVDILEKELASHKDASASAQWAIELLASRRFKRYLSVTDANKVRIDRAKIREAAKYDGKWVLETNDDTISLEDAACGYKGLMVIERCFRSLKR
;
A
#
# COMPACT_ATOMS: atom_id res chain seq x y z
N LYS A 1 15.15 -20.00 14.64
CA LYS A 1 14.90 -21.09 15.63
C LYS A 1 14.11 -20.61 16.86
N VAL A 2 14.50 -19.51 17.53
CA VAL A 2 13.77 -19.02 18.73
C VAL A 2 12.39 -18.50 18.36
N GLU A 3 12.27 -17.57 17.41
CA GLU A 3 10.97 -17.04 16.93
C GLU A 3 10.07 -18.17 16.44
N GLU A 4 10.61 -19.10 15.68
CA GLU A 4 9.90 -20.27 15.15
C GLU A 4 9.31 -21.13 16.27
N ALA A 5 10.14 -21.48 17.27
CA ALA A 5 9.70 -22.27 18.40
C ALA A 5 8.61 -21.56 19.23
N ILE A 6 8.78 -20.25 19.47
CA ILE A 6 7.79 -19.43 20.17
C ILE A 6 6.47 -19.39 19.38
N PHE A 7 6.55 -19.11 18.08
CA PHE A 7 5.36 -19.02 17.25
C PHE A 7 4.55 -20.33 17.24
N PHE A 8 5.20 -21.47 16.98
CA PHE A 8 4.51 -22.75 16.97
C PHE A 8 3.98 -23.17 18.36
N HIS A 9 4.68 -22.82 19.44
CA HIS A 9 4.15 -23.04 20.78
C HIS A 9 2.90 -22.21 21.09
N VAL A 10 2.88 -20.96 20.64
CA VAL A 10 1.71 -20.08 20.76
C VAL A 10 0.57 -20.56 19.85
N ALA A 11 0.88 -20.97 18.63
CA ALA A 11 -0.09 -21.49 17.68
C ALA A 11 -0.77 -22.76 18.21
N ASP A 12 0.00 -23.67 18.80
CA ASP A 12 -0.51 -24.88 19.44
C ASP A 12 -1.38 -24.57 20.66
N LEU A 13 -0.88 -23.70 21.56
CA LEU A 13 -1.59 -23.29 22.78
C LEU A 13 -2.97 -22.67 22.50
N PHE A 14 -3.08 -21.87 21.45
CA PHE A 14 -4.33 -21.19 21.06
C PHE A 14 -5.09 -21.90 19.95
N ASN A 15 -4.61 -23.06 19.50
CA ASN A 15 -5.18 -23.82 18.38
C ASN A 15 -5.42 -22.94 17.13
N LEU A 16 -4.39 -22.18 16.74
CA LEU A 16 -4.46 -21.22 15.65
C LEU A 16 -4.37 -21.91 14.29
N GLU A 17 -5.35 -21.66 13.44
CA GLU A 17 -5.27 -21.98 12.03
C GLU A 17 -4.64 -20.79 11.27
N VAL A 18 -3.43 -20.97 10.76
CA VAL A 18 -2.73 -19.93 9.98
C VAL A 18 -3.15 -20.02 8.52
N ASP A 19 -4.34 -19.55 8.23
CA ASP A 19 -4.93 -19.49 6.87
C ASP A 19 -4.47 -18.24 6.10
N LEU A 20 -4.11 -17.17 6.83
CA LEU A 20 -3.77 -15.86 6.29
C LEU A 20 -2.62 -15.23 7.08
N ILE A 21 -1.71 -14.59 6.36
CA ILE A 21 -0.56 -13.86 6.92
C ILE A 21 -0.60 -12.44 6.37
N PHE A 22 -0.72 -11.46 7.25
CA PHE A 22 -0.50 -10.05 6.94
C PHE A 22 0.99 -9.75 6.97
N TYR A 23 1.45 -9.05 5.95
CA TYR A 23 2.83 -8.62 5.83
C TYR A 23 2.92 -7.13 5.51
N ASP A 24 3.75 -6.41 6.25
CA ASP A 24 4.06 -5.01 5.98
C ASP A 24 5.43 -4.65 6.56
N THR A 25 5.93 -3.47 6.19
CA THR A 25 7.20 -2.91 6.63
C THR A 25 7.00 -1.56 7.30
N THR A 26 7.90 -1.23 8.20
CA THR A 26 8.04 0.13 8.74
C THR A 26 9.51 0.51 8.80
N THR A 27 9.79 1.79 9.06
CA THR A 27 11.15 2.27 9.26
C THR A 27 11.36 2.72 10.70
N ALA A 28 12.56 2.47 11.22
CA ALA A 28 13.04 3.02 12.49
C ALA A 28 14.26 3.89 12.19
N SER A 29 14.12 5.21 12.37
CA SER A 29 15.16 6.18 12.11
C SER A 29 16.02 6.40 13.35
N PHE A 30 17.29 6.69 13.15
CA PHE A 30 18.24 7.02 14.20
C PHE A 30 18.56 8.51 14.19
N GLN A 31 18.75 9.09 15.36
CA GLN A 31 19.20 10.49 15.52
C GLN A 31 20.72 10.56 15.49
N VAL A 32 21.30 10.11 14.38
CA VAL A 32 22.73 10.15 14.09
C VAL A 32 22.91 10.52 12.62
N ASP A 33 24.06 11.08 12.28
CA ASP A 33 24.33 11.60 10.94
C ASP A 33 25.13 10.63 10.05
N GLN A 34 25.36 9.40 10.50
CA GLN A 34 26.23 8.44 9.82
C GLN A 34 25.54 7.07 9.65
N GLU A 35 25.87 6.39 8.57
CA GLU A 35 25.58 4.99 8.35
C GLU A 35 26.48 4.11 9.22
N ASP A 36 26.16 2.82 9.28
CA ASP A 36 27.07 1.83 9.87
C ASP A 36 28.33 1.72 9.01
N ASP A 37 29.50 1.71 9.67
CA ASP A 37 30.78 1.51 9.04
C ASP A 37 31.14 0.01 9.03
N PRO A 38 31.21 -0.62 7.85
CA PRO A 38 31.57 -2.03 7.73
C PRO A 38 32.97 -2.38 8.24
N GLU A 39 33.88 -1.40 8.29
CA GLU A 39 35.25 -1.60 8.78
C GLU A 39 35.30 -1.67 10.31
N GLN A 40 34.38 -0.99 11.00
CA GLN A 40 34.31 -0.99 12.46
C GLN A 40 33.55 -2.19 13.02
N HIS A 41 32.57 -2.72 12.25
CA HIS A 41 31.72 -3.81 12.69
C HIS A 41 31.42 -4.78 11.55
N ALA A 42 31.94 -5.98 11.60
CA ALA A 42 31.87 -7.02 10.57
C ALA A 42 30.46 -7.39 10.06
N ASN A 43 29.39 -6.96 10.75
CA ASN A 43 27.99 -7.16 10.36
C ASN A 43 27.18 -5.84 10.25
N ALA A 44 27.87 -4.69 10.27
CA ALA A 44 27.24 -3.39 10.33
C ALA A 44 26.82 -2.88 8.93
N THR A 45 25.76 -3.47 8.40
CA THR A 45 25.20 -3.04 7.10
C THR A 45 23.72 -2.67 7.19
N LEU A 46 23.18 -2.61 8.40
CA LEU A 46 21.74 -2.43 8.60
C LEU A 46 21.33 -0.96 8.60
N ARG A 47 22.07 -0.11 9.32
CA ARG A 47 21.77 1.32 9.37
C ARG A 47 22.26 2.01 8.08
N LYS A 48 21.33 2.36 7.21
CA LYS A 48 21.57 3.00 5.93
C LYS A 48 20.66 4.21 5.77
N PHE A 49 21.12 5.22 5.02
CA PHE A 49 20.26 6.33 4.63
C PHE A 49 19.10 5.84 3.75
N GLY A 50 17.91 6.31 4.05
CA GLY A 50 16.73 5.97 3.29
C GLY A 50 15.58 6.94 3.55
N HIS A 51 14.57 6.89 2.68
CA HIS A 51 13.31 7.62 2.89
C HIS A 51 12.48 6.89 3.94
N SER A 52 12.28 7.53 5.09
CA SER A 52 11.44 6.98 6.13
C SER A 52 9.97 6.97 5.70
N LYS A 53 9.16 6.11 6.31
CA LYS A 53 7.68 6.13 6.13
C LYS A 53 7.07 7.46 6.58
N GLU A 54 7.79 8.24 7.38
CA GLU A 54 7.41 9.58 7.85
C GLU A 54 7.82 10.70 6.87
N GLY A 55 8.56 10.35 5.80
CA GLY A 55 8.94 11.26 4.72
C GLY A 55 10.25 12.01 4.94
N THR A 56 11.05 11.62 5.93
CA THR A 56 12.38 12.16 6.19
C THR A 56 13.46 11.31 5.51
N TRP A 57 14.60 11.94 5.18
CA TRP A 57 15.81 11.27 4.73
C TRP A 57 16.78 11.19 5.91
N SER A 58 17.00 10.00 6.43
CA SER A 58 17.80 9.79 7.64
C SER A 58 18.40 8.38 7.68
N PRO A 59 19.47 8.16 8.47
CA PRO A 59 19.92 6.82 8.80
C PRO A 59 18.82 6.04 9.51
N GLN A 60 18.49 4.87 8.98
CA GLN A 60 17.37 4.05 9.45
C GLN A 60 17.62 2.56 9.22
N VAL A 61 16.76 1.75 9.78
CA VAL A 61 16.55 0.35 9.41
C VAL A 61 15.13 0.13 8.93
N VAL A 62 14.95 -0.85 8.08
CA VAL A 62 13.60 -1.32 7.71
C VAL A 62 13.25 -2.51 8.60
N VAL A 63 12.11 -2.42 9.28
CA VAL A 63 11.54 -3.51 10.07
C VAL A 63 10.37 -4.09 9.32
N ALA A 64 10.47 -5.36 8.98
CA ALA A 64 9.38 -6.10 8.36
C ALA A 64 8.74 -7.04 9.39
N LEU A 65 7.44 -7.22 9.31
CA LEU A 65 6.67 -8.04 10.24
C LEU A 65 5.66 -8.88 9.47
N ALA A 66 5.53 -10.15 9.84
CA ALA A 66 4.44 -11.02 9.44
C ALA A 66 3.60 -11.37 10.66
N VAL A 67 2.28 -11.24 10.56
CA VAL A 67 1.34 -11.53 11.64
C VAL A 67 0.17 -12.37 11.14
N THR A 68 -0.45 -13.13 12.02
CA THR A 68 -1.70 -13.85 11.74
C THR A 68 -2.88 -12.88 11.66
N ARG A 69 -4.06 -13.40 11.32
CA ARG A 69 -5.33 -12.66 11.31
C ARG A 69 -5.64 -12.02 12.66
N GLU A 70 -5.28 -12.66 13.75
CA GLU A 70 -5.48 -12.21 15.13
C GLU A 70 -4.43 -11.17 15.58
N GLY A 71 -3.37 -10.97 14.78
CA GLY A 71 -2.28 -10.06 15.09
C GLY A 71 -1.16 -10.72 15.91
N ILE A 72 -1.11 -12.03 15.95
CA ILE A 72 -0.02 -12.76 16.59
C ILE A 72 1.20 -12.70 15.67
N PRO A 73 2.36 -12.21 16.14
CA PRO A 73 3.56 -12.17 15.34
C PRO A 73 4.00 -13.58 14.92
N VAL A 74 4.12 -13.77 13.62
CA VAL A 74 4.71 -14.99 13.03
C VAL A 74 6.23 -14.87 13.04
N ARG A 75 6.73 -13.79 12.43
CA ARG A 75 8.16 -13.52 12.31
C ARG A 75 8.43 -12.05 12.05
N SER A 76 9.60 -11.59 12.49
CA SER A 76 10.13 -10.26 12.21
C SER A 76 11.46 -10.31 11.44
N TRP A 77 11.76 -9.25 10.71
CA TRP A 77 13.01 -9.06 9.99
C TRP A 77 13.50 -7.64 10.19
N VAL A 78 14.80 -7.50 10.41
CA VAL A 78 15.47 -6.21 10.33
C VAL A 78 16.33 -6.22 9.07
N LEU A 79 16.12 -5.22 8.23
CA LEU A 79 16.72 -5.11 6.91
C LEU A 79 17.45 -3.77 6.77
N PRO A 80 18.42 -3.65 5.84
CA PRO A 80 19.11 -2.39 5.59
C PRO A 80 18.13 -1.26 5.31
N GLY A 81 18.43 -0.07 5.85
CA GLY A 81 17.53 1.09 5.81
C GLY A 81 17.17 1.61 4.42
N ASN A 82 17.93 1.23 3.40
CA ASN A 82 17.68 1.54 1.99
C ASN A 82 16.92 0.43 1.24
N THR A 83 16.47 -0.62 1.95
CA THR A 83 15.70 -1.72 1.33
C THR A 83 14.31 -1.23 0.94
N SER A 84 13.94 -1.46 -0.32
CA SER A 84 12.57 -1.18 -0.80
C SER A 84 11.60 -2.28 -0.37
N ASP A 85 10.32 -1.92 -0.18
CA ASP A 85 9.26 -2.87 0.19
C ASP A 85 9.18 -4.05 -0.80
N VAL A 86 9.34 -3.78 -2.09
CA VAL A 86 9.34 -4.80 -3.15
C VAL A 86 10.43 -5.86 -2.93
N ALA A 87 11.63 -5.43 -2.54
CA ALA A 87 12.79 -6.31 -2.40
C ALA A 87 12.71 -7.24 -1.19
N THR A 88 11.78 -7.01 -0.26
CA THR A 88 11.66 -7.81 0.96
C THR A 88 10.93 -9.13 0.76
N VAL A 89 10.05 -9.20 -0.25
CA VAL A 89 9.06 -10.29 -0.41
C VAL A 89 9.72 -11.65 -0.65
N GLU A 90 10.77 -11.71 -1.48
CA GLU A 90 11.47 -12.96 -1.79
C GLU A 90 12.02 -13.64 -0.52
N LYS A 91 12.76 -12.88 0.29
CA LYS A 91 13.33 -13.37 1.54
C LYS A 91 12.26 -13.85 2.52
N VAL A 92 11.22 -13.03 2.70
CA VAL A 92 10.11 -13.34 3.60
C VAL A 92 9.41 -14.62 3.15
N ARG A 93 9.14 -14.73 1.86
CA ARG A 93 8.48 -15.91 1.30
C ARG A 93 9.30 -17.19 1.45
N ALA A 94 10.61 -17.10 1.23
CA ALA A 94 11.52 -18.23 1.44
C ALA A 94 11.49 -18.71 2.91
N ASP A 95 11.54 -17.77 3.84
CA ASP A 95 11.51 -18.08 5.28
C ASP A 95 10.16 -18.68 5.71
N LEU A 96 9.04 -18.16 5.24
CA LEU A 96 7.72 -18.70 5.55
C LEU A 96 7.51 -20.11 4.97
N ARG A 97 8.06 -20.40 3.80
CA ARG A 97 8.07 -21.77 3.25
C ARG A 97 8.87 -22.70 4.13
N GLY A 98 10.02 -22.26 4.62
CA GLY A 98 10.85 -23.03 5.56
C GLY A 98 10.11 -23.40 6.85
N TRP A 99 9.10 -22.61 7.25
CA TRP A 99 8.24 -22.88 8.41
C TRP A 99 6.94 -23.63 8.05
N ASN A 100 6.82 -24.18 6.85
CA ASN A 100 5.59 -24.82 6.36
C ASN A 100 4.35 -23.93 6.29
N LEU A 101 4.54 -22.61 6.31
CA LEU A 101 3.47 -21.60 6.19
C LEU A 101 3.27 -21.12 4.73
N GLY A 102 3.89 -21.81 3.77
CA GLY A 102 3.86 -21.42 2.37
C GLY A 102 2.49 -21.45 1.70
N ARG A 103 1.51 -22.12 2.28
CA ARG A 103 0.13 -22.20 1.76
C ARG A 103 -0.80 -21.14 2.33
N ALA A 104 -0.43 -20.46 3.41
CA ALA A 104 -1.21 -19.35 3.93
C ALA A 104 -1.37 -18.26 2.87
N LEU A 105 -2.54 -17.62 2.84
CA LEU A 105 -2.80 -16.49 1.96
C LEU A 105 -1.94 -15.29 2.40
N PHE A 106 -0.99 -14.90 1.55
CA PHE A 106 -0.12 -13.76 1.82
C PHE A 106 -0.82 -12.45 1.45
N VAL A 107 -1.05 -11.58 2.42
CA VAL A 107 -1.75 -10.31 2.23
C VAL A 107 -0.79 -9.15 2.45
N ALA A 108 -0.66 -8.27 1.45
CA ALA A 108 0.24 -7.12 1.53
C ALA A 108 -0.29 -5.89 0.76
N ASP A 109 0.34 -4.75 1.03
CA ASP A 109 0.01 -3.47 0.39
C ASP A 109 0.53 -3.38 -1.05
N SER A 110 0.06 -2.36 -1.74
CA SER A 110 0.40 -2.03 -3.13
C SER A 110 1.89 -1.73 -3.35
N GLY A 111 2.62 -1.38 -2.30
CA GLY A 111 4.07 -1.22 -2.32
C GLY A 111 4.82 -2.49 -2.69
N MET A 112 4.23 -3.65 -2.41
CA MET A 112 4.82 -4.98 -2.64
C MET A 112 4.30 -5.66 -3.90
N ASN A 113 3.36 -5.05 -4.63
CA ASN A 113 2.76 -5.61 -5.82
C ASN A 113 3.61 -5.30 -7.06
N SER A 114 4.54 -6.21 -7.39
CA SER A 114 5.29 -6.23 -8.64
C SER A 114 5.08 -7.56 -9.37
N GLU A 115 5.43 -7.64 -10.64
CA GLU A 115 5.31 -8.87 -11.40
C GLU A 115 6.22 -9.98 -10.83
N GLU A 116 7.44 -9.62 -10.45
CA GLU A 116 8.41 -10.51 -9.84
C GLU A 116 7.89 -11.06 -8.51
N ASN A 117 7.34 -10.20 -7.67
CA ASN A 117 6.78 -10.61 -6.38
C ASN A 117 5.57 -11.53 -6.56
N ARG A 118 4.69 -11.26 -7.52
CA ARG A 118 3.57 -12.17 -7.81
C ARG A 118 4.05 -13.54 -8.24
N LYS A 119 5.07 -13.61 -9.09
CA LYS A 119 5.70 -14.88 -9.49
C LYS A 119 6.28 -15.62 -8.29
N GLU A 120 7.02 -14.91 -7.43
CA GLU A 120 7.61 -15.51 -6.22
C GLU A 120 6.53 -15.99 -5.22
N LEU A 121 5.49 -15.19 -4.99
CA LEU A 121 4.39 -15.56 -4.12
C LEU A 121 3.59 -16.76 -4.63
N SER A 122 3.50 -16.95 -5.94
CA SER A 122 2.81 -18.09 -6.59
C SER A 122 3.60 -19.39 -6.56
N ARG A 123 4.91 -19.34 -6.30
CA ARG A 123 5.75 -20.54 -6.26
C ARG A 123 5.26 -21.54 -5.20
N ALA A 124 5.39 -22.83 -5.51
CA ALA A 124 5.00 -23.94 -4.63
C ALA A 124 3.54 -23.84 -4.13
N CYS A 125 2.61 -23.54 -5.04
CA CYS A 125 1.18 -23.37 -4.78
C CYS A 125 0.86 -22.25 -3.77
N GLY A 126 1.73 -21.27 -3.67
CA GLY A 126 1.51 -20.10 -2.82
C GLY A 126 0.34 -19.25 -3.30
N ARG A 127 -0.36 -18.64 -2.37
CA ARG A 127 -1.51 -17.76 -2.61
C ARG A 127 -1.25 -16.37 -2.10
N TYR A 128 -1.76 -15.37 -2.80
CA TYR A 128 -1.61 -13.98 -2.41
C TYR A 128 -2.89 -13.16 -2.60
N LEU A 129 -2.98 -12.08 -1.86
CA LEU A 129 -3.96 -11.01 -1.98
C LEU A 129 -3.23 -9.67 -1.83
N LEU A 130 -3.03 -8.98 -2.94
CA LEU A 130 -2.23 -7.75 -2.99
C LEU A 130 -3.09 -6.56 -3.40
N ALA A 131 -2.89 -5.41 -2.76
CA ALA A 131 -3.49 -4.19 -3.27
C ALA A 131 -2.82 -3.73 -4.56
N CYS A 132 -3.57 -3.03 -5.41
CA CYS A 132 -3.10 -2.48 -6.67
C CYS A 132 -3.06 -0.95 -6.63
N ARG A 133 -2.03 -0.36 -7.23
CA ARG A 133 -1.95 1.09 -7.45
C ARG A 133 -2.89 1.49 -8.58
N MET A 134 -4.04 2.07 -8.24
CA MET A 134 -5.07 2.40 -9.24
C MET A 134 -4.65 3.50 -10.23
N SER A 135 -3.89 4.51 -9.79
CA SER A 135 -3.54 5.67 -10.62
C SER A 135 -2.46 5.40 -11.66
N ASN A 136 -1.54 4.47 -11.39
CA ASN A 136 -0.34 4.28 -12.20
C ASN A 136 -0.43 3.05 -13.13
N ALA A 137 -1.31 2.10 -12.84
CA ALA A 137 -1.48 0.91 -13.66
C ALA A 137 -2.51 1.14 -14.77
N ALA A 138 -2.06 1.13 -16.03
CA ALA A 138 -2.93 1.33 -17.19
C ALA A 138 -4.01 0.24 -17.28
N GLU A 139 -3.66 -1.02 -17.00
CA GLU A 139 -4.58 -2.16 -16.95
C GLU A 139 -5.68 -1.94 -15.92
N ILE A 140 -5.32 -1.52 -14.68
CA ILE A 140 -6.31 -1.26 -13.64
C ILE A 140 -7.31 -0.20 -14.07
N ARG A 141 -6.84 0.89 -14.71
CA ARG A 141 -7.73 1.97 -15.17
C ARG A 141 -8.61 1.55 -16.33
N LYS A 142 -8.04 0.86 -17.32
CA LYS A 142 -8.72 0.50 -18.58
C LYS A 142 -9.61 -0.72 -18.42
N ASP A 143 -9.12 -1.75 -17.73
CA ASP A 143 -9.71 -3.07 -17.77
C ASP A 143 -10.46 -3.43 -16.48
N VAL A 144 -10.06 -2.87 -15.33
CA VAL A 144 -10.70 -3.15 -14.05
C VAL A 144 -11.72 -2.08 -13.67
N LEU A 145 -11.31 -0.81 -13.58
CA LEU A 145 -12.19 0.28 -13.13
C LEU A 145 -13.29 0.63 -14.15
N SER A 146 -13.05 0.43 -15.44
CA SER A 146 -14.02 0.68 -16.51
C SER A 146 -15.05 -0.43 -16.63
N LYS A 147 -14.77 -1.63 -16.13
CA LYS A 147 -15.67 -2.78 -16.26
C LYS A 147 -17.00 -2.49 -15.57
N ARG A 148 -18.10 -2.53 -16.34
CA ARG A 148 -19.45 -2.42 -15.80
C ARG A 148 -19.79 -3.67 -15.00
N GLY A 149 -20.74 -3.60 -14.10
CA GLY A 149 -21.20 -4.71 -13.28
C GLY A 149 -21.71 -4.24 -11.93
N ARG A 150 -22.58 -5.02 -11.33
CA ARG A 150 -23.14 -4.74 -10.01
C ARG A 150 -22.13 -5.10 -8.92
N TYR A 151 -22.08 -4.27 -7.89
CA TYR A 151 -21.39 -4.62 -6.66
C TYR A 151 -22.29 -5.48 -5.79
N THR A 152 -21.71 -6.51 -5.17
CA THR A 152 -22.33 -7.20 -4.05
C THR A 152 -22.11 -6.36 -2.79
N VAL A 153 -23.15 -6.13 -2.03
CA VAL A 153 -23.13 -5.36 -0.77
C VAL A 153 -22.97 -6.33 0.38
N PHE A 154 -21.86 -6.27 1.08
CA PHE A 154 -21.58 -7.09 2.26
C PHE A 154 -21.89 -6.33 3.55
N LYS A 155 -21.54 -5.05 3.59
CA LYS A 155 -21.80 -4.13 4.70
C LYS A 155 -22.03 -2.74 4.13
N ASP A 156 -22.61 -1.82 4.90
CA ASP A 156 -22.83 -0.41 4.50
C ASP A 156 -21.58 0.29 3.98
N ASN A 157 -20.40 -0.15 4.43
CA ASN A 157 -19.12 0.42 4.07
C ASN A 157 -18.21 -0.56 3.31
N LEU A 158 -18.78 -1.65 2.80
CA LEU A 158 -18.03 -2.65 2.05
C LEU A 158 -18.87 -3.28 0.95
N HIS A 159 -18.63 -2.80 -0.26
CA HIS A 159 -19.16 -3.37 -1.50
C HIS A 159 -18.00 -3.91 -2.31
N ALA A 160 -18.18 -5.02 -3.00
CA ALA A 160 -17.15 -5.56 -3.87
C ALA A 160 -17.74 -6.21 -5.13
N LYS A 161 -16.94 -6.25 -6.18
CA LYS A 161 -17.22 -7.04 -7.39
C LYS A 161 -15.95 -7.66 -7.93
N GLU A 162 -16.11 -8.80 -8.58
CA GLU A 162 -15.04 -9.47 -9.29
C GLU A 162 -14.85 -8.89 -10.69
N VAL A 163 -13.61 -8.81 -11.11
CA VAL A 163 -13.22 -8.50 -12.49
C VAL A 163 -12.09 -9.43 -12.89
N VAL A 164 -12.31 -10.23 -13.93
CA VAL A 164 -11.27 -11.07 -14.51
C VAL A 164 -10.79 -10.43 -15.79
N VAL A 165 -9.47 -10.33 -15.95
CA VAL A 165 -8.78 -9.75 -17.11
C VAL A 165 -7.84 -10.79 -17.70
N GLY A 166 -7.84 -10.91 -19.04
CA GLY A 166 -7.04 -11.88 -19.74
C GLY A 166 -7.57 -13.32 -19.65
N ASP A 167 -6.86 -14.24 -20.28
CA ASP A 167 -7.17 -15.65 -20.35
C ASP A 167 -5.88 -16.51 -20.20
N GLY A 168 -6.04 -17.79 -19.97
CA GLY A 168 -4.93 -18.74 -19.82
C GLY A 168 -3.92 -18.26 -18.77
N GLU A 169 -2.62 -18.24 -19.13
CA GLU A 169 -1.53 -17.81 -18.24
C GLU A 169 -1.53 -16.31 -17.93
N ARG A 170 -2.23 -15.50 -18.73
CA ARG A 170 -2.38 -14.06 -18.52
C ARG A 170 -3.62 -13.71 -17.72
N ARG A 171 -4.42 -14.70 -17.33
CA ARG A 171 -5.61 -14.50 -16.52
C ARG A 171 -5.24 -13.93 -15.15
N ARG A 172 -5.85 -12.80 -14.82
CA ARG A 172 -5.73 -12.14 -13.52
C ARG A 172 -7.09 -11.91 -12.92
N ARG A 173 -7.22 -12.23 -11.65
CA ARG A 173 -8.42 -12.03 -10.86
C ARG A 173 -8.27 -10.79 -10.01
N TYR A 174 -9.14 -9.81 -10.25
CA TYR A 174 -9.21 -8.57 -9.48
C TYR A 174 -10.49 -8.51 -8.69
N ILE A 175 -10.40 -7.92 -7.51
CA ILE A 175 -11.55 -7.62 -6.66
C ILE A 175 -11.59 -6.10 -6.51
N LEU A 176 -12.58 -5.49 -7.16
CA LEU A 176 -12.83 -4.06 -7.06
C LEU A 176 -13.76 -3.80 -5.88
N CYS A 177 -13.20 -3.22 -4.84
CA CYS A 177 -13.89 -2.85 -3.63
C CYS A 177 -14.35 -1.39 -3.64
N TYR A 178 -15.42 -1.09 -2.91
CA TYR A 178 -15.98 0.24 -2.79
C TYR A 178 -16.55 0.48 -1.40
N ASN A 179 -16.20 1.63 -0.81
CA ASN A 179 -16.73 2.12 0.46
C ASN A 179 -17.49 3.43 0.22
N PRO A 180 -18.83 3.45 0.25
CA PRO A 180 -19.63 4.66 0.01
C PRO A 180 -19.32 5.80 0.98
N ARG A 181 -19.09 5.48 2.27
CA ARG A 181 -18.78 6.48 3.30
C ARG A 181 -17.44 7.16 3.04
N GLU A 182 -16.44 6.38 2.63
CA GLU A 182 -15.13 6.92 2.27
C GLU A 182 -15.19 7.73 0.98
N ALA A 183 -15.97 7.29 0.00
CA ALA A 183 -16.20 8.02 -1.24
C ALA A 183 -16.79 9.41 -0.96
N GLU A 184 -17.79 9.49 -0.09
CA GLU A 184 -18.41 10.75 0.30
C GLU A 184 -17.41 11.65 1.05
N ARG A 185 -16.61 11.10 1.96
CA ARG A 185 -15.56 11.83 2.67
C ARG A 185 -14.53 12.42 1.71
N GLN A 186 -14.06 11.60 0.75
CA GLN A 186 -13.06 12.02 -0.25
C GLN A 186 -13.64 13.06 -1.19
N ARG A 187 -14.90 12.93 -1.60
CA ARG A 187 -15.62 13.93 -2.40
C ARG A 187 -15.66 15.28 -1.69
N LYS A 188 -16.14 15.34 -0.45
CA LYS A 188 -16.22 16.56 0.35
C LYS A 188 -14.84 17.20 0.54
N HIS A 189 -13.82 16.41 0.86
CA HIS A 189 -12.45 16.91 1.01
C HIS A 189 -11.92 17.51 -0.30
N ARG A 190 -12.23 16.90 -1.45
CA ARG A 190 -11.86 17.41 -2.77
C ARG A 190 -12.56 18.72 -3.07
N GLU A 191 -13.88 18.81 -2.84
CA GLU A 191 -14.66 20.03 -3.01
C GLU A 191 -14.09 21.19 -2.17
N MET A 192 -13.87 20.96 -0.89
CA MET A 192 -13.22 21.97 0.00
C MET A 192 -11.84 22.40 -0.51
N THR A 193 -11.05 21.44 -1.05
CA THR A 193 -9.72 21.75 -1.58
C THR A 193 -9.81 22.61 -2.84
N VAL A 194 -10.79 22.32 -3.72
CA VAL A 194 -11.04 23.11 -4.93
C VAL A 194 -11.53 24.51 -4.58
N ASP A 195 -12.43 24.66 -3.61
CA ASP A 195 -12.93 25.96 -3.13
C ASP A 195 -11.81 26.84 -2.58
N ILE A 196 -10.85 26.24 -1.83
CA ILE A 196 -9.65 26.96 -1.37
C ILE A 196 -8.82 27.41 -2.57
N LEU A 197 -8.58 26.53 -3.56
CA LEU A 197 -7.84 26.87 -4.77
C LEU A 197 -8.50 27.98 -5.57
N GLU A 198 -9.84 27.99 -5.70
CA GLU A 198 -10.58 29.04 -6.40
C GLU A 198 -10.40 30.40 -5.71
N LYS A 199 -10.44 30.45 -4.39
CA LYS A 199 -10.21 31.66 -3.61
C LYS A 199 -8.77 32.16 -3.75
N GLU A 200 -7.78 31.25 -3.65
CA GLU A 200 -6.36 31.58 -3.85
C GLU A 200 -6.09 32.14 -5.26
N LEU A 201 -6.62 31.51 -6.29
CA LEU A 201 -6.45 31.97 -7.66
C LEU A 201 -7.21 33.28 -7.93
N ALA A 202 -8.33 33.53 -7.24
CA ALA A 202 -9.07 34.77 -7.36
C ALA A 202 -8.35 35.95 -6.70
N SER A 203 -7.68 35.74 -5.54
CA SER A 203 -6.92 36.78 -4.85
C SER A 203 -5.62 37.18 -5.57
N HIS A 204 -5.10 36.33 -6.46
CA HIS A 204 -3.85 36.54 -7.21
C HIS A 204 -4.08 36.73 -8.71
N LYS A 205 -5.22 37.31 -9.11
CA LYS A 205 -5.56 37.55 -10.53
C LYS A 205 -4.69 38.62 -11.20
N ASP A 206 -4.13 39.55 -10.43
CA ASP A 206 -3.29 40.61 -10.96
C ASP A 206 -1.89 40.11 -11.28
N ALA A 207 -1.30 40.65 -12.35
CA ALA A 207 -0.03 40.22 -12.97
C ALA A 207 1.21 40.26 -12.06
N SER A 208 1.06 40.68 -10.81
CA SER A 208 2.11 40.68 -9.79
C SER A 208 2.14 39.42 -8.90
N ALA A 209 1.28 38.43 -9.17
CA ALA A 209 1.39 37.15 -8.48
C ALA A 209 2.78 36.58 -8.72
N SER A 210 3.61 36.60 -7.68
CA SER A 210 5.02 36.29 -7.79
C SER A 210 5.21 34.86 -8.32
N ALA A 211 6.21 34.65 -9.17
CA ALA A 211 6.60 33.31 -9.61
C ALA A 211 6.77 32.35 -8.43
N GLN A 212 7.20 32.87 -7.30
CA GLN A 212 7.35 32.15 -6.04
C GLN A 212 6.02 31.56 -5.52
N TRP A 213 4.92 32.36 -5.52
CA TRP A 213 3.61 31.85 -5.14
C TRP A 213 3.12 30.70 -6.03
N ALA A 214 3.34 30.83 -7.35
CA ALA A 214 2.98 29.77 -8.30
C ALA A 214 3.79 28.48 -8.05
N ILE A 215 5.08 28.61 -7.72
CA ILE A 215 5.97 27.50 -7.37
C ILE A 215 5.49 26.83 -6.08
N GLU A 216 5.19 27.58 -5.03
CA GLU A 216 4.70 27.06 -3.75
C GLU A 216 3.37 26.30 -3.93
N LEU A 217 2.45 26.86 -4.72
CA LEU A 217 1.17 26.22 -5.01
C LEU A 217 1.34 24.90 -5.77
N LEU A 218 2.25 24.87 -6.75
CA LEU A 218 2.57 23.67 -7.53
C LEU A 218 3.43 22.65 -6.75
N ALA A 219 4.19 23.08 -5.76
CA ALA A 219 4.96 22.20 -4.87
C ALA A 219 4.08 21.50 -3.85
N SER A 220 2.93 22.09 -3.50
CA SER A 220 1.99 21.53 -2.53
C SER A 220 1.41 20.20 -3.00
N ARG A 221 1.67 19.11 -2.25
CA ARG A 221 1.09 17.77 -2.51
C ARG A 221 -0.45 17.80 -2.53
N ARG A 222 -1.06 18.69 -1.77
CA ARG A 222 -2.52 18.86 -1.69
C ARG A 222 -3.09 19.44 -2.97
N PHE A 223 -2.44 20.44 -3.55
CA PHE A 223 -2.97 21.26 -4.65
C PHE A 223 -2.50 20.81 -6.03
N LYS A 224 -1.23 20.39 -6.15
CA LYS A 224 -0.58 19.99 -7.41
C LYS A 224 -1.43 19.07 -8.28
N ARG A 225 -2.12 18.11 -7.66
CA ARG A 225 -2.91 17.11 -8.37
C ARG A 225 -4.15 17.67 -9.06
N TYR A 226 -4.56 18.91 -8.75
CA TYR A 226 -5.72 19.58 -9.35
C TYR A 226 -5.34 20.77 -10.21
N LEU A 227 -4.06 21.03 -10.37
CA LEU A 227 -3.54 22.18 -11.11
C LEU A 227 -2.89 21.76 -12.42
N SER A 228 -2.92 22.67 -13.38
CA SER A 228 -2.10 22.64 -14.60
C SER A 228 -1.53 24.03 -14.87
N VAL A 229 -0.44 24.05 -15.62
CA VAL A 229 0.19 25.29 -16.10
C VAL A 229 -0.23 25.45 -17.56
N THR A 230 -0.65 26.66 -17.94
CA THR A 230 -0.98 27.01 -19.34
C THR A 230 0.30 27.33 -20.12
N ASP A 231 0.20 27.40 -21.45
CA ASP A 231 1.31 27.81 -22.33
C ASP A 231 1.83 29.23 -22.00
N ALA A 232 0.99 30.09 -21.41
CA ALA A 232 1.36 31.40 -20.90
C ALA A 232 1.92 31.37 -19.46
N ASN A 233 2.39 30.22 -18.97
CA ASN A 233 2.92 30.00 -17.63
C ASN A 233 1.98 30.39 -16.47
N LYS A 234 0.67 30.42 -16.71
CA LYS A 234 -0.33 30.70 -15.66
C LYS A 234 -0.85 29.41 -15.04
N VAL A 235 -0.92 29.38 -13.71
CA VAL A 235 -1.50 28.26 -12.95
C VAL A 235 -3.03 28.34 -13.05
N ARG A 236 -3.66 27.22 -13.35
CA ARG A 236 -5.12 27.08 -13.38
C ARG A 236 -5.60 25.79 -12.75
N ILE A 237 -6.85 25.77 -12.34
CA ILE A 237 -7.54 24.56 -11.91
C ILE A 237 -7.85 23.70 -13.14
N ASP A 238 -7.42 22.44 -13.07
CA ASP A 238 -7.66 21.44 -14.11
C ASP A 238 -8.89 20.59 -13.76
N ARG A 239 -10.01 20.96 -14.37
CA ARG A 239 -11.28 20.25 -14.16
C ARG A 239 -11.25 18.80 -14.66
N ALA A 240 -10.38 18.45 -15.61
CA ALA A 240 -10.22 17.08 -16.07
C ALA A 240 -9.54 16.23 -15.00
N LYS A 241 -8.48 16.76 -14.36
CA LYS A 241 -7.82 16.10 -13.23
C LYS A 241 -8.76 15.89 -12.03
N ILE A 242 -9.65 16.85 -11.74
CA ILE A 242 -10.66 16.73 -10.69
C ILE A 242 -11.64 15.59 -11.01
N ARG A 243 -12.16 15.53 -12.25
CA ARG A 243 -13.04 14.43 -12.68
C ARG A 243 -12.34 13.08 -12.66
N GLU A 244 -11.07 13.04 -13.06
CA GLU A 244 -10.28 11.81 -12.99
C GLU A 244 -10.10 11.34 -11.56
N ALA A 245 -9.72 12.23 -10.64
CA ALA A 245 -9.59 11.90 -9.22
C ALA A 245 -10.89 11.36 -8.61
N ALA A 246 -12.03 11.89 -9.01
CA ALA A 246 -13.35 11.45 -8.53
C ALA A 246 -13.68 9.98 -8.88
N LYS A 247 -13.08 9.43 -9.94
CA LYS A 247 -13.28 8.03 -10.33
C LYS A 247 -12.77 7.03 -9.30
N TYR A 248 -11.83 7.45 -8.46
CA TYR A 248 -11.17 6.60 -7.46
C TYR A 248 -11.80 6.70 -6.06
N ASP A 249 -12.75 7.63 -5.86
CA ASP A 249 -13.34 7.86 -4.55
C ASP A 249 -13.91 6.60 -3.93
N GLY A 250 -13.47 6.29 -2.72
CA GLY A 250 -13.89 5.14 -1.94
C GLY A 250 -13.53 3.78 -2.52
N LYS A 251 -12.74 3.73 -3.58
CA LYS A 251 -12.37 2.48 -4.27
C LYS A 251 -10.97 2.04 -3.93
N TRP A 252 -10.79 0.72 -3.94
CA TRP A 252 -9.49 0.07 -3.98
C TRP A 252 -9.61 -1.21 -4.78
N VAL A 253 -8.49 -1.65 -5.34
CA VAL A 253 -8.42 -2.85 -6.17
C VAL A 253 -7.46 -3.83 -5.51
N LEU A 254 -7.88 -5.08 -5.41
CA LEU A 254 -7.06 -6.19 -4.96
C LEU A 254 -6.82 -7.13 -6.13
N GLU A 255 -5.65 -7.74 -6.17
CA GLU A 255 -5.27 -8.78 -7.11
C GLU A 255 -4.97 -10.06 -6.34
N THR A 256 -5.47 -11.18 -6.81
CA THR A 256 -5.24 -12.49 -6.19
C THR A 256 -5.09 -13.58 -7.25
N ASN A 257 -4.27 -14.59 -6.93
CA ASN A 257 -4.20 -15.83 -7.68
C ASN A 257 -5.04 -16.97 -7.07
N ASP A 258 -5.76 -16.68 -5.98
CA ASP A 258 -6.65 -17.65 -5.34
C ASP A 258 -8.07 -17.53 -5.92
N ASP A 259 -8.47 -18.51 -6.73
CA ASP A 259 -9.80 -18.55 -7.31
C ASP A 259 -10.88 -19.03 -6.32
N THR A 260 -10.48 -19.56 -5.18
CA THR A 260 -11.39 -20.13 -4.18
C THR A 260 -11.85 -19.14 -3.12
N ILE A 261 -11.07 -18.09 -2.88
CA ILE A 261 -11.44 -17.06 -1.91
C ILE A 261 -12.71 -16.32 -2.33
N SER A 262 -13.66 -16.17 -1.41
CA SER A 262 -14.86 -15.39 -1.67
C SER A 262 -14.57 -13.89 -1.80
N LEU A 263 -15.46 -13.13 -2.45
CA LEU A 263 -15.34 -11.67 -2.53
C LEU A 263 -15.35 -11.01 -1.15
N GLU A 264 -16.17 -11.53 -0.26
CA GLU A 264 -16.28 -11.02 1.11
C GLU A 264 -14.99 -11.26 1.88
N ASP A 265 -14.49 -12.51 1.86
CA ASP A 265 -13.27 -12.88 2.59
C ASP A 265 -12.06 -12.12 2.08
N ALA A 266 -11.92 -11.92 0.78
CA ALA A 266 -10.84 -11.14 0.21
C ALA A 266 -10.92 -9.66 0.62
N ALA A 267 -12.10 -9.05 0.52
CA ALA A 267 -12.28 -7.64 0.89
C ALA A 267 -12.14 -7.41 2.40
N CYS A 268 -12.64 -8.33 3.23
CA CYS A 268 -12.48 -8.31 4.68
C CYS A 268 -11.05 -8.65 5.08
N GLY A 269 -10.43 -9.66 4.45
CA GLY A 269 -9.05 -10.06 4.66
C GLY A 269 -8.10 -8.89 4.45
N TYR A 270 -8.23 -8.15 3.34
CA TYR A 270 -7.39 -6.97 3.11
C TYR A 270 -7.62 -5.86 4.14
N LYS A 271 -8.88 -5.61 4.56
CA LYS A 271 -9.14 -4.65 5.66
C LYS A 271 -8.46 -5.07 6.96
N GLY A 272 -8.25 -6.36 7.17
CA GLY A 272 -7.51 -6.91 8.30
C GLY A 272 -6.05 -6.48 8.36
N LEU A 273 -5.46 -5.98 7.25
CA LEU A 273 -4.09 -5.45 7.22
C LEU A 273 -3.87 -4.31 8.24
N MET A 274 -4.94 -3.63 8.69
CA MET A 274 -4.87 -2.67 9.80
C MET A 274 -4.38 -3.29 11.12
N VAL A 275 -4.43 -4.60 11.27
CA VAL A 275 -3.92 -5.30 12.45
C VAL A 275 -2.40 -5.12 12.56
N ILE A 276 -1.68 -5.28 11.44
CA ILE A 276 -0.22 -5.10 11.44
C ILE A 276 0.20 -3.65 11.72
N GLU A 277 -0.60 -2.67 11.26
CA GLU A 277 -0.37 -1.25 11.61
C GLU A 277 -0.49 -1.01 13.13
N ARG A 278 -1.39 -1.72 13.81
CA ARG A 278 -1.51 -1.67 15.28
C ARG A 278 -0.29 -2.29 15.94
N CYS A 279 0.22 -3.41 15.42
CA CYS A 279 1.45 -4.04 15.92
C CYS A 279 2.63 -3.07 15.80
N PHE A 280 2.83 -2.42 14.65
CA PHE A 280 3.89 -1.41 14.50
C PHE A 280 3.72 -0.21 15.44
N ARG A 281 2.49 0.26 15.66
CA ARG A 281 2.26 1.35 16.64
C ARG A 281 2.60 0.94 18.06
N SER A 282 2.41 -0.32 18.41
CA SER A 282 2.81 -0.85 19.73
C SER A 282 4.32 -0.98 19.85
N LEU A 283 5.02 -1.35 18.77
CA LEU A 283 6.49 -1.45 18.75
C LEU A 283 7.20 -0.10 18.80
N LYS A 284 6.56 0.99 18.35
CA LYS A 284 7.11 2.35 18.31
C LYS A 284 6.83 3.17 19.59
N ARG A 285 6.14 2.63 20.57
CA ARG A 285 5.86 3.25 21.89
C ARG A 285 6.90 2.84 22.90
#